data_6fdc77bac8e7b313450b1b7fae091eab
#
_entry.id   6fdc77bac8e7b313450b1b7fae091eab
#
_cell.length_a   1.000
_cell.length_b   1.000
_cell.length_c   1.000
_cell.angle_alpha   90.00
_cell.angle_beta   90.00
_cell.angle_gamma   90.00
#
_symmetry.space_group_name_H-M   'P 1'
#
loop_
_entity.id
_entity.type
_entity.pdbx_description
1 polymer ?
#
loop_
_entity_poly.entity_id
_entity_poly.type
_entity_poly.pdbx_seq_one_letter_code
_entity_poly.pdbx_strand_id
1 'polypeptide(L)'
;MRRMSLPSLLLLGATVLGLLTSAQHFVVMRQAEDPSWRTVQHALNREMPFWYLWVALSPVVVWAIRRFPLTRARLVWRIPGHVLLAAACILLHSALLLMWYRITGWPVPEGPFWEVFSRGMFFRFTIGLLAYMILFGAVVATDYYDRFRERERTAALLTIQLADARLQALRMQLNPHFLFNTLNTVSMLVRQQANNQAVRMLAGLSGILRYVLDESPPAEVTLQQELDFAQRYLAIEQTRFPDRLQVTIEAQAGTLEAMVPNLILQPLVENAIRHGIARRAAAGQLTISAVRLGDLLELDVRDDGPGVGGSVETVTPSSGVTSGGQGIGLRNTANRLEQLYGSAGTLELISPPEGGTIARVTLPYRPGVVSSTAAVAAEVG
;
A
#
# COMPACT_ATOMS: atom_id res chain seq x y z
N MET A 1 -25.48 -5.04 -11.84
CA MET A 1 -25.71 -5.69 -13.13
C MET A 1 -24.90 -6.99 -13.21
N ARG A 2 -25.55 -8.16 -13.31
CA ARG A 2 -24.85 -9.44 -13.53
C ARG A 2 -24.15 -9.39 -14.88
N ARG A 3 -22.83 -9.58 -14.91
CA ARG A 3 -22.08 -9.66 -16.16
C ARG A 3 -22.57 -10.86 -16.95
N MET A 4 -22.92 -10.64 -18.22
CA MET A 4 -23.14 -11.75 -19.16
C MET A 4 -21.83 -12.53 -19.31
N SER A 5 -21.92 -13.85 -19.27
CA SER A 5 -20.75 -14.70 -19.53
C SER A 5 -20.30 -14.59 -20.99
N LEU A 6 -19.03 -14.83 -21.27
CA LEU A 6 -18.51 -14.81 -22.66
C LEU A 6 -19.35 -15.72 -23.60
N PRO A 7 -19.74 -16.94 -23.20
CA PRO A 7 -20.60 -17.78 -24.04
C PRO A 7 -21.96 -17.13 -24.33
N SER A 8 -22.57 -16.45 -23.35
CA SER A 8 -23.86 -15.77 -23.55
C SER A 8 -23.73 -14.59 -24.52
N LEU A 9 -22.62 -13.83 -24.44
CA LEU A 9 -22.33 -12.73 -25.37
C LEU A 9 -22.11 -13.24 -26.79
N LEU A 10 -21.38 -14.34 -26.96
CA LEU A 10 -21.13 -14.96 -28.25
C LEU A 10 -22.41 -15.50 -28.87
N LEU A 11 -23.28 -16.13 -28.08
CA LEU A 11 -24.56 -16.64 -28.53
C LEU A 11 -25.48 -15.48 -28.97
N LEU A 12 -25.57 -14.42 -28.17
CA LEU A 12 -26.35 -13.23 -28.52
C LEU A 12 -25.83 -12.59 -29.80
N GLY A 13 -24.50 -12.40 -29.92
CA GLY A 13 -23.85 -11.84 -31.10
C GLY A 13 -24.12 -12.66 -32.35
N ALA A 14 -24.00 -13.98 -32.26
CA ALA A 14 -24.29 -14.90 -33.36
C ALA A 14 -25.77 -14.83 -33.79
N THR A 15 -26.69 -14.73 -32.83
CA THR A 15 -28.11 -14.58 -33.13
C THR A 15 -28.38 -13.27 -33.85
N VAL A 16 -27.86 -12.15 -33.34
CA VAL A 16 -28.04 -10.83 -33.97
C VAL A 16 -27.44 -10.79 -35.37
N LEU A 17 -26.21 -11.27 -35.55
CA LEU A 17 -25.56 -11.33 -36.85
C LEU A 17 -26.29 -12.28 -37.83
N GLY A 18 -26.72 -13.42 -37.32
CA GLY A 18 -27.51 -14.39 -38.11
C GLY A 18 -28.83 -13.80 -38.60
N LEU A 19 -29.55 -13.04 -37.73
CA LEU A 19 -30.78 -12.33 -38.11
C LEU A 19 -30.51 -11.22 -39.13
N LEU A 20 -29.46 -10.42 -38.91
CA LEU A 20 -29.09 -9.34 -39.83
C LEU A 20 -28.73 -9.89 -41.22
N THR A 21 -27.88 -10.91 -41.28
CA THR A 21 -27.48 -11.52 -42.56
C THR A 21 -28.65 -12.26 -43.22
N SER A 22 -29.54 -12.88 -42.44
CA SER A 22 -30.76 -13.48 -42.96
C SER A 22 -31.72 -12.44 -43.54
N ALA A 23 -31.89 -11.30 -42.87
CA ALA A 23 -32.69 -10.18 -43.37
C ALA A 23 -32.12 -9.59 -44.67
N GLN A 24 -30.79 -9.41 -44.73
CA GLN A 24 -30.11 -8.98 -45.96
C GLN A 24 -30.33 -9.96 -47.11
N HIS A 25 -30.17 -11.24 -46.84
CA HIS A 25 -30.39 -12.30 -47.80
C HIS A 25 -31.84 -12.34 -48.31
N PHE A 26 -32.79 -12.19 -47.38
CA PHE A 26 -34.23 -12.10 -47.70
C PHE A 26 -34.53 -10.94 -48.67
N VAL A 27 -33.94 -9.75 -48.43
CA VAL A 27 -34.14 -8.56 -49.28
C VAL A 27 -33.62 -8.85 -50.71
N VAL A 28 -32.47 -9.50 -50.80
CA VAL A 28 -31.88 -9.84 -52.12
C VAL A 28 -32.75 -10.87 -52.86
N MET A 29 -33.22 -11.90 -52.17
CA MET A 29 -34.07 -12.94 -52.75
C MET A 29 -35.44 -12.44 -53.13
N ARG A 30 -36.02 -11.49 -52.37
CA ARG A 30 -37.33 -10.88 -52.65
C ARG A 30 -37.36 -10.15 -53.99
N GLN A 31 -36.22 -9.68 -54.48
CA GLN A 31 -36.12 -9.05 -55.78
C GLN A 31 -36.18 -10.03 -56.96
N ALA A 32 -35.89 -11.31 -56.68
CA ALA A 32 -35.78 -12.36 -57.69
C ALA A 32 -36.98 -13.36 -57.73
N GLU A 33 -37.71 -13.47 -56.59
CA GLU A 33 -38.78 -14.48 -56.38
C GLU A 33 -39.99 -13.83 -55.62
N ASP A 34 -41.16 -14.50 -55.72
CA ASP A 34 -42.37 -14.10 -54.94
C ASP A 34 -42.12 -14.20 -53.42
N PRO A 35 -42.40 -13.12 -52.64
CA PRO A 35 -42.16 -13.07 -51.23
C PRO A 35 -43.13 -14.00 -50.47
N SER A 36 -42.66 -15.17 -50.10
CA SER A 36 -43.41 -16.16 -49.31
C SER A 36 -42.67 -16.41 -47.97
N TRP A 37 -43.39 -16.99 -46.95
CA TRP A 37 -42.76 -17.45 -45.71
C TRP A 37 -41.61 -18.45 -45.94
N ARG A 38 -41.65 -19.16 -47.04
CA ARG A 38 -40.56 -20.07 -47.48
C ARG A 38 -39.27 -19.33 -47.69
N THR A 39 -39.34 -18.15 -48.31
CA THR A 39 -38.17 -17.29 -48.53
C THR A 39 -37.51 -16.87 -47.23
N VAL A 40 -38.30 -16.55 -46.16
CA VAL A 40 -37.81 -16.26 -44.82
C VAL A 40 -37.12 -17.48 -44.20
N GLN A 41 -37.80 -18.65 -44.27
CA GLN A 41 -37.21 -19.90 -43.77
C GLN A 41 -35.94 -20.29 -44.50
N HIS A 42 -35.86 -20.06 -45.79
CA HIS A 42 -34.66 -20.29 -46.58
C HIS A 42 -33.53 -19.36 -46.13
N ALA A 43 -33.76 -18.06 -45.92
CA ALA A 43 -32.76 -17.13 -45.46
C ALA A 43 -32.21 -17.51 -44.08
N LEU A 44 -33.12 -17.89 -43.14
CA LEU A 44 -32.72 -18.34 -41.80
C LEU A 44 -31.90 -19.64 -41.84
N ASN A 45 -32.36 -20.64 -42.59
CA ASN A 45 -31.65 -21.95 -42.71
C ASN A 45 -30.25 -21.81 -43.34
N ARG A 46 -30.03 -20.78 -44.14
CA ARG A 46 -28.74 -20.49 -44.75
C ARG A 46 -27.80 -19.76 -43.81
N GLU A 47 -28.25 -18.68 -43.18
CA GLU A 47 -27.35 -17.76 -42.47
C GLU A 47 -27.16 -18.11 -40.98
N MET A 48 -28.20 -18.62 -40.31
CA MET A 48 -28.08 -18.96 -38.86
C MET A 48 -27.04 -20.04 -38.58
N PRO A 49 -26.96 -21.18 -39.34
CA PRO A 49 -25.97 -22.21 -39.08
C PRO A 49 -24.53 -21.72 -39.21
N PHE A 50 -24.28 -20.76 -40.11
CA PHE A 50 -22.96 -20.16 -40.29
C PHE A 50 -22.48 -19.52 -38.95
N TRP A 51 -23.29 -18.71 -38.31
CA TRP A 51 -22.91 -18.03 -37.06
C TRP A 51 -22.90 -18.97 -35.86
N TYR A 52 -23.84 -19.90 -35.74
CA TYR A 52 -23.87 -20.86 -34.65
C TYR A 52 -22.74 -21.87 -34.66
N LEU A 53 -22.24 -22.26 -35.84
CA LEU A 53 -21.04 -23.09 -35.96
C LEU A 53 -19.79 -22.38 -35.42
N TRP A 54 -19.69 -21.04 -35.58
CA TRP A 54 -18.63 -20.28 -34.95
C TRP A 54 -18.75 -20.25 -33.43
N VAL A 55 -19.96 -20.17 -32.88
CA VAL A 55 -20.18 -20.31 -31.42
C VAL A 55 -19.75 -21.71 -30.95
N ALA A 56 -20.08 -22.75 -31.68
CA ALA A 56 -19.69 -24.13 -31.37
C ALA A 56 -18.17 -24.33 -31.40
N LEU A 57 -17.45 -23.64 -32.30
CA LEU A 57 -15.99 -23.70 -32.42
C LEU A 57 -15.27 -22.75 -31.43
N SER A 58 -16.00 -21.77 -30.85
CA SER A 58 -15.41 -20.76 -29.98
C SER A 58 -14.69 -21.33 -28.74
N PRO A 59 -15.10 -22.42 -28.07
CA PRO A 59 -14.38 -22.97 -26.92
C PRO A 59 -12.93 -23.38 -27.28
N VAL A 60 -12.73 -23.95 -28.48
CA VAL A 60 -11.39 -24.35 -28.95
C VAL A 60 -10.51 -23.12 -29.20
N VAL A 61 -11.09 -22.09 -29.80
CA VAL A 61 -10.37 -20.83 -30.10
C VAL A 61 -10.04 -20.11 -28.77
N VAL A 62 -10.99 -20.02 -27.83
CA VAL A 62 -10.78 -19.42 -26.50
C VAL A 62 -9.70 -20.15 -25.72
N TRP A 63 -9.76 -21.50 -25.72
CA TRP A 63 -8.73 -22.33 -25.07
C TRP A 63 -7.34 -22.06 -25.64
N ALA A 64 -7.23 -22.03 -26.97
CA ALA A 64 -5.95 -21.80 -27.63
C ALA A 64 -5.37 -20.41 -27.36
N ILE A 65 -6.21 -19.35 -27.40
CA ILE A 65 -5.80 -17.98 -27.10
C ILE A 65 -5.27 -17.88 -25.66
N ARG A 66 -5.97 -18.49 -24.70
CA ARG A 66 -5.56 -18.48 -23.28
C ARG A 66 -4.34 -19.35 -23.02
N ARG A 67 -4.21 -20.50 -23.70
CA ARG A 67 -3.08 -21.41 -23.53
C ARG A 67 -1.81 -20.89 -24.20
N PHE A 68 -1.95 -20.17 -25.33
CA PHE A 68 -0.86 -19.64 -26.14
C PHE A 68 -0.99 -18.12 -26.34
N PRO A 69 -0.97 -17.30 -25.28
CA PRO A 69 -1.16 -15.86 -25.39
C PRO A 69 -0.03 -15.22 -26.20
N LEU A 70 -0.34 -14.21 -27.02
CA LEU A 70 0.64 -13.48 -27.82
C LEU A 70 1.47 -12.57 -26.90
N THR A 71 2.63 -13.05 -26.47
CA THR A 71 3.62 -12.29 -25.70
C THR A 71 4.79 -11.88 -26.59
N ARG A 72 5.36 -10.68 -26.38
CA ARG A 72 6.48 -10.15 -27.19
C ARG A 72 7.62 -11.16 -27.38
N ALA A 73 7.99 -11.88 -26.31
CA ALA A 73 9.09 -12.83 -26.35
C ALA A 73 8.85 -14.08 -27.23
N ARG A 74 7.59 -14.43 -27.56
CA ARG A 74 7.23 -15.66 -28.30
C ARG A 74 6.32 -15.40 -29.49
N LEU A 75 6.24 -14.16 -29.96
CA LEU A 75 5.32 -13.72 -31.00
C LEU A 75 5.58 -14.51 -32.33
N VAL A 76 6.85 -14.64 -32.70
CA VAL A 76 7.29 -15.28 -33.93
C VAL A 76 6.78 -16.73 -34.06
N TRP A 77 6.77 -17.48 -32.97
CA TRP A 77 6.31 -18.87 -32.95
C TRP A 77 4.81 -19.03 -32.73
N ARG A 78 4.16 -18.06 -32.06
CA ARG A 78 2.74 -18.17 -31.73
C ARG A 78 1.80 -17.66 -32.81
N ILE A 79 2.21 -16.65 -33.58
CA ILE A 79 1.44 -16.17 -34.75
C ILE A 79 1.20 -17.29 -35.76
N PRO A 80 2.20 -18.02 -36.22
CA PRO A 80 1.97 -19.16 -37.14
C PRO A 80 1.02 -20.21 -36.57
N GLY A 81 1.12 -20.51 -35.26
CA GLY A 81 0.20 -21.42 -34.57
C GLY A 81 -1.26 -20.94 -34.60
N HIS A 82 -1.52 -19.68 -34.36
CA HIS A 82 -2.86 -19.09 -34.46
C HIS A 82 -3.36 -19.02 -35.89
N VAL A 83 -2.49 -18.76 -36.87
CA VAL A 83 -2.84 -18.79 -38.31
C VAL A 83 -3.25 -20.20 -38.72
N LEU A 84 -2.49 -21.22 -38.36
CA LEU A 84 -2.82 -22.61 -38.63
C LEU A 84 -4.14 -23.02 -37.95
N LEU A 85 -4.36 -22.62 -36.70
CA LEU A 85 -5.61 -22.89 -36.01
C LEU A 85 -6.80 -22.20 -36.70
N ALA A 86 -6.64 -20.93 -37.07
CA ALA A 86 -7.68 -20.20 -37.81
C ALA A 86 -8.02 -20.93 -39.14
N ALA A 87 -7.01 -21.32 -39.92
CA ALA A 87 -7.21 -22.08 -41.14
C ALA A 87 -7.94 -23.41 -40.88
N ALA A 88 -7.54 -24.17 -39.85
CA ALA A 88 -8.18 -25.42 -39.47
C ALA A 88 -9.66 -25.21 -39.07
N CYS A 89 -9.94 -24.18 -38.27
CA CYS A 89 -11.31 -23.81 -37.86
C CYS A 89 -12.16 -23.42 -39.08
N ILE A 90 -11.61 -22.65 -40.04
CA ILE A 90 -12.32 -22.22 -41.25
C ILE A 90 -12.63 -23.41 -42.16
N LEU A 91 -11.67 -24.32 -42.33
CA LEU A 91 -11.86 -25.54 -43.13
C LEU A 91 -12.95 -26.43 -42.48
N LEU A 92 -12.85 -26.70 -41.18
CA LEU A 92 -13.84 -27.49 -40.44
C LEU A 92 -15.24 -26.87 -40.52
N HIS A 93 -15.32 -25.56 -40.25
CA HIS A 93 -16.57 -24.79 -40.34
C HIS A 93 -17.19 -24.90 -41.71
N SER A 94 -16.39 -24.73 -42.79
CA SER A 94 -16.85 -24.81 -44.16
C SER A 94 -17.35 -26.21 -44.52
N ALA A 95 -16.66 -27.26 -44.07
CA ALA A 95 -17.07 -28.63 -44.27
C ALA A 95 -18.40 -28.97 -43.56
N LEU A 96 -18.52 -28.55 -42.27
CA LEU A 96 -19.74 -28.75 -41.51
C LEU A 96 -20.92 -27.99 -42.09
N LEU A 97 -20.71 -26.76 -42.56
CA LEU A 97 -21.75 -25.96 -43.20
C LEU A 97 -22.23 -26.57 -44.51
N LEU A 98 -21.30 -27.06 -45.37
CA LEU A 98 -21.67 -27.77 -46.61
C LEU A 98 -22.43 -29.06 -46.33
N MET A 99 -22.04 -29.80 -45.28
CA MET A 99 -22.73 -30.99 -44.83
C MET A 99 -24.14 -30.67 -44.37
N TRP A 100 -24.31 -29.58 -43.57
CA TRP A 100 -25.61 -29.06 -43.16
C TRP A 100 -26.53 -28.77 -44.37
N TYR A 101 -26.00 -28.05 -45.39
CA TYR A 101 -26.78 -27.72 -46.56
C TYR A 101 -27.22 -28.97 -47.36
N ARG A 102 -26.39 -29.99 -47.42
CA ARG A 102 -26.77 -31.26 -48.06
C ARG A 102 -27.82 -32.03 -47.29
N ILE A 103 -27.74 -32.08 -45.97
CA ILE A 103 -28.71 -32.77 -45.09
C ILE A 103 -30.08 -32.07 -45.14
N THR A 104 -30.07 -30.74 -45.13
CA THR A 104 -31.33 -29.95 -45.14
C THR A 104 -31.95 -29.77 -46.51
N GLY A 105 -31.34 -30.36 -47.56
CA GLY A 105 -31.84 -30.26 -48.96
C GLY A 105 -31.68 -28.84 -49.54
N TRP A 106 -30.75 -28.04 -48.95
CA TRP A 106 -30.45 -26.74 -49.53
C TRP A 106 -29.86 -26.89 -50.95
N PRO A 107 -30.27 -26.08 -51.91
CA PRO A 107 -29.71 -26.14 -53.26
C PRO A 107 -28.22 -25.79 -53.20
N VAL A 108 -27.36 -26.79 -53.31
CA VAL A 108 -25.93 -26.65 -53.50
C VAL A 108 -25.59 -26.94 -54.96
N PRO A 109 -24.57 -26.32 -55.54
CA PRO A 109 -24.16 -26.62 -56.88
C PRO A 109 -23.93 -28.13 -57.07
N GLU A 110 -24.40 -28.67 -58.19
CA GLU A 110 -24.15 -30.07 -58.53
C GLU A 110 -22.68 -30.31 -58.77
N GLY A 111 -22.19 -31.49 -58.39
CA GLY A 111 -20.82 -31.88 -58.58
C GLY A 111 -20.18 -32.59 -57.39
N PRO A 112 -18.95 -33.08 -57.54
CA PRO A 112 -18.20 -33.68 -56.45
C PRO A 112 -18.01 -32.73 -55.27
N PHE A 113 -18.00 -33.29 -54.05
CA PHE A 113 -17.86 -32.50 -52.79
C PHE A 113 -16.71 -31.49 -52.89
N TRP A 114 -15.54 -31.89 -53.39
CA TRP A 114 -14.36 -31.03 -53.42
C TRP A 114 -14.45 -29.86 -54.40
N GLU A 115 -15.16 -30.01 -55.52
CA GLU A 115 -15.41 -28.90 -56.42
C GLU A 115 -16.34 -27.86 -55.82
N VAL A 116 -17.44 -28.31 -55.26
CA VAL A 116 -18.42 -27.42 -54.58
C VAL A 116 -17.77 -26.72 -53.39
N PHE A 117 -16.97 -27.46 -52.61
CA PHE A 117 -16.22 -26.95 -51.49
C PHE A 117 -15.24 -25.86 -51.90
N SER A 118 -14.43 -26.11 -52.94
CA SER A 118 -13.39 -25.18 -53.39
C SER A 118 -13.93 -23.89 -54.01
N ARG A 119 -15.06 -23.96 -54.76
CA ARG A 119 -15.68 -22.78 -55.41
C ARG A 119 -16.07 -21.69 -54.44
N GLY A 120 -16.58 -22.08 -53.23
CA GLY A 120 -16.94 -21.11 -52.18
C GLY A 120 -15.83 -20.76 -51.20
N MET A 121 -14.66 -21.38 -51.33
CA MET A 121 -13.62 -21.35 -50.30
C MET A 121 -13.04 -19.96 -50.09
N PHE A 122 -12.80 -19.19 -51.15
CA PHE A 122 -12.27 -17.84 -51.04
C PHE A 122 -13.17 -16.93 -50.17
N PHE A 123 -14.47 -16.91 -50.45
CA PHE A 123 -15.43 -16.13 -49.73
C PHE A 123 -15.55 -16.58 -48.23
N ARG A 124 -15.66 -17.91 -48.04
CA ARG A 124 -15.73 -18.50 -46.68
C ARG A 124 -14.46 -18.27 -45.88
N PHE A 125 -13.30 -18.29 -46.54
CA PHE A 125 -12.03 -18.01 -45.92
C PHE A 125 -11.96 -16.57 -45.43
N THR A 126 -12.36 -15.60 -46.25
CA THR A 126 -12.34 -14.17 -45.91
C THR A 126 -13.26 -13.88 -44.71
N ILE A 127 -14.52 -14.33 -44.75
CA ILE A 127 -15.48 -14.11 -43.65
C ILE A 127 -15.08 -14.91 -42.41
N GLY A 128 -14.61 -16.13 -42.55
CA GLY A 128 -14.15 -16.97 -41.47
C GLY A 128 -12.93 -16.39 -40.75
N LEU A 129 -11.98 -15.83 -41.51
CA LEU A 129 -10.86 -15.11 -40.91
C LEU A 129 -11.32 -13.89 -40.10
N LEU A 130 -12.26 -13.12 -40.67
CA LEU A 130 -12.85 -11.98 -39.94
C LEU A 130 -13.56 -12.42 -38.63
N ALA A 131 -14.36 -13.48 -38.67
CA ALA A 131 -15.00 -14.08 -37.53
C ALA A 131 -14.00 -14.54 -36.45
N TYR A 132 -12.93 -15.23 -36.90
CA TYR A 132 -11.84 -15.62 -36.00
C TYR A 132 -11.15 -14.41 -35.34
N MET A 133 -10.85 -13.35 -36.12
CA MET A 133 -10.21 -12.13 -35.62
C MET A 133 -11.10 -11.38 -34.61
N ILE A 134 -12.42 -11.30 -34.86
CA ILE A 134 -13.37 -10.71 -33.93
C ILE A 134 -13.39 -11.51 -32.63
N LEU A 135 -13.48 -12.83 -32.71
CA LEU A 135 -13.46 -13.70 -31.53
C LEU A 135 -12.13 -13.57 -30.76
N PHE A 136 -11.02 -13.56 -31.49
CA PHE A 136 -9.68 -13.36 -30.91
C PHE A 136 -9.61 -12.02 -30.18
N GLY A 137 -10.01 -10.93 -30.81
CA GLY A 137 -10.02 -9.59 -30.22
C GLY A 137 -10.91 -9.51 -28.98
N ALA A 138 -12.10 -10.12 -29.02
CA ALA A 138 -13.03 -10.16 -27.89
C ALA A 138 -12.43 -10.89 -26.67
N VAL A 139 -11.77 -12.05 -26.89
CA VAL A 139 -11.12 -12.81 -25.82
C VAL A 139 -9.95 -12.02 -25.21
N VAL A 140 -9.08 -11.47 -26.07
CA VAL A 140 -7.94 -10.67 -25.61
C VAL A 140 -8.41 -9.42 -24.83
N ALA A 141 -9.42 -8.73 -25.33
CA ALA A 141 -9.99 -7.54 -24.67
C ALA A 141 -10.61 -7.87 -23.30
N THR A 142 -11.35 -8.98 -23.20
CA THR A 142 -11.94 -9.42 -21.92
C THR A 142 -10.86 -9.80 -20.92
N ASP A 143 -9.86 -10.60 -21.32
CA ASP A 143 -8.76 -11.01 -20.44
C ASP A 143 -7.88 -9.81 -20.02
N TYR A 144 -7.65 -8.84 -20.92
CA TYR A 144 -6.96 -7.58 -20.59
C TYR A 144 -7.73 -6.75 -19.57
N TYR A 145 -9.03 -6.58 -19.79
CA TYR A 145 -9.90 -5.82 -18.91
C TYR A 145 -10.00 -6.43 -17.48
N ASP A 146 -10.08 -7.76 -17.41
CA ASP A 146 -10.13 -8.47 -16.12
C ASP A 146 -8.80 -8.31 -15.35
N ARG A 147 -7.65 -8.42 -16.04
CA ARG A 147 -6.33 -8.16 -15.44
C ARG A 147 -6.16 -6.71 -15.02
N PHE A 148 -6.66 -5.76 -15.81
CA PHE A 148 -6.60 -4.34 -15.46
C PHE A 148 -7.38 -4.06 -14.17
N ARG A 149 -8.61 -4.57 -14.08
CA ARG A 149 -9.43 -4.44 -12.87
C ARG A 149 -8.83 -5.09 -11.64
N GLU A 150 -8.19 -6.24 -11.80
CA GLU A 150 -7.52 -6.90 -10.69
C GLU A 150 -6.35 -6.07 -10.16
N ARG A 151 -5.55 -5.50 -11.05
CA ARG A 151 -4.47 -4.58 -10.66
C ARG A 151 -5.00 -3.33 -9.95
N GLU A 152 -6.08 -2.74 -10.45
CA GLU A 152 -6.72 -1.57 -9.84
C GLU A 152 -7.23 -1.88 -8.43
N ARG A 153 -7.87 -3.04 -8.24
CA ARG A 153 -8.30 -3.50 -6.92
C ARG A 153 -7.13 -3.72 -5.97
N THR A 154 -6.08 -4.39 -6.44
CA THR A 154 -4.89 -4.64 -5.63
C THR A 154 -4.21 -3.32 -5.22
N ALA A 155 -4.08 -2.37 -6.14
CA ALA A 155 -3.53 -1.05 -5.84
C ALA A 155 -4.37 -0.31 -4.79
N ALA A 156 -5.71 -0.33 -4.90
CA ALA A 156 -6.61 0.27 -3.92
C ALA A 156 -6.47 -0.38 -2.52
N LEU A 157 -6.38 -1.70 -2.46
CA LEU A 157 -6.18 -2.43 -1.19
C LEU A 157 -4.83 -2.09 -0.55
N LEU A 158 -3.76 -2.04 -1.34
CA LEU A 158 -2.44 -1.65 -0.84
C LEU A 158 -2.42 -0.21 -0.30
N THR A 159 -3.12 0.71 -0.96
CA THR A 159 -3.27 2.09 -0.49
C THR A 159 -3.97 2.16 0.87
N ILE A 160 -5.06 1.38 1.05
CA ILE A 160 -5.78 1.29 2.33
C ILE A 160 -4.87 0.70 3.41
N GLN A 161 -4.16 -0.40 3.11
CA GLN A 161 -3.24 -1.03 4.07
C GLN A 161 -2.09 -0.09 4.46
N LEU A 162 -1.54 0.68 3.51
CA LEU A 162 -0.52 1.68 3.78
C LEU A 162 -1.03 2.80 4.69
N ALA A 163 -2.25 3.29 4.43
CA ALA A 163 -2.88 4.30 5.28
C ALA A 163 -3.14 3.77 6.71
N ASP A 164 -3.61 2.53 6.84
CA ASP A 164 -3.84 1.91 8.14
C ASP A 164 -2.52 1.67 8.91
N ALA A 165 -1.49 1.18 8.22
CA ALA A 165 -0.16 1.02 8.81
C ALA A 165 0.44 2.37 9.27
N ARG A 166 0.27 3.44 8.49
CA ARG A 166 0.66 4.80 8.89
C ARG A 166 -0.10 5.29 10.10
N LEU A 167 -1.43 5.06 10.15
CA LEU A 167 -2.26 5.38 11.30
C LEU A 167 -1.84 4.61 12.56
N GLN A 168 -1.52 3.34 12.44
CA GLN A 168 -1.03 2.53 13.55
C GLN A 168 0.35 3.01 14.03
N ALA A 169 1.27 3.32 13.11
CA ALA A 169 2.57 3.89 13.45
C ALA A 169 2.42 5.23 14.19
N LEU A 170 1.53 6.10 13.72
CA LEU A 170 1.22 7.38 14.36
C LEU A 170 0.61 7.20 15.76
N ARG A 171 -0.33 6.25 15.93
CA ARG A 171 -0.89 5.90 17.25
C ARG A 171 0.16 5.36 18.22
N MET A 172 1.19 4.67 17.73
CA MET A 172 2.28 4.19 18.60
C MET A 172 3.25 5.31 19.02
N GLN A 173 3.39 6.38 18.22
CA GLN A 173 4.18 7.56 18.56
C GLN A 173 3.49 8.43 19.62
N LEU A 174 2.16 8.46 19.65
CA LEU A 174 1.38 9.08 20.70
C LEU A 174 1.17 8.05 21.80
N ASN A 175 1.85 8.19 22.95
CA ASN A 175 1.60 7.34 24.11
C ASN A 175 0.13 7.57 24.59
N PRO A 176 -0.84 6.63 24.31
CA PRO A 176 -2.25 6.84 24.62
C PRO A 176 -2.46 7.05 26.11
N HIS A 177 -1.67 6.40 26.94
CA HIS A 177 -1.72 6.51 28.39
C HIS A 177 -1.32 7.93 28.88
N PHE A 178 -0.31 8.54 28.25
CA PHE A 178 0.03 9.94 28.52
C PHE A 178 -1.12 10.88 28.18
N LEU A 179 -1.73 10.70 27.01
CA LEU A 179 -2.85 11.53 26.56
C LEU A 179 -4.05 11.44 27.52
N PHE A 180 -4.49 10.21 27.87
CA PHE A 180 -5.59 9.98 28.80
C PHE A 180 -5.30 10.59 30.19
N ASN A 181 -4.08 10.39 30.71
CA ASN A 181 -3.69 10.92 32.00
C ASN A 181 -3.65 12.45 32.01
N THR A 182 -3.15 13.07 30.94
CA THR A 182 -3.13 14.53 30.79
C THR A 182 -4.55 15.09 30.77
N LEU A 183 -5.47 14.51 30.01
CA LEU A 183 -6.87 14.94 29.95
C LEU A 183 -7.60 14.75 31.30
N ASN A 184 -7.32 13.67 32.02
CA ASN A 184 -7.85 13.43 33.35
C ASN A 184 -7.35 14.51 34.35
N THR A 185 -6.05 14.85 34.29
CA THR A 185 -5.48 15.91 35.13
C THR A 185 -6.09 17.27 34.81
N VAL A 186 -6.27 17.60 33.51
CA VAL A 186 -6.98 18.82 33.10
C VAL A 186 -8.39 18.86 33.71
N SER A 187 -9.14 17.76 33.64
CA SER A 187 -10.49 17.64 34.18
C SER A 187 -10.49 17.85 35.72
N MET A 188 -9.47 17.34 36.42
CA MET A 188 -9.29 17.54 37.84
C MET A 188 -8.99 19.02 38.18
N LEU A 189 -8.07 19.67 37.45
CA LEU A 189 -7.72 21.08 37.61
C LEU A 189 -8.92 22.00 37.41
N VAL A 190 -9.76 21.71 36.41
CA VAL A 190 -11.01 22.47 36.17
C VAL A 190 -11.97 22.33 37.35
N ARG A 191 -12.15 21.11 37.91
CA ARG A 191 -12.98 20.87 39.08
C ARG A 191 -12.46 21.59 40.33
N GLN A 192 -11.14 21.75 40.43
CA GLN A 192 -10.48 22.50 41.53
C GLN A 192 -10.42 24.00 41.27
N GLN A 193 -11.04 24.49 40.19
CA GLN A 193 -11.02 25.90 39.75
C GLN A 193 -9.61 26.45 39.45
N ALA A 194 -8.63 25.56 39.24
CA ALA A 194 -7.26 25.92 38.85
C ALA A 194 -7.15 26.16 37.32
N ASN A 195 -8.04 26.99 36.77
CA ASN A 195 -8.24 27.17 35.32
C ASN A 195 -6.98 27.61 34.58
N ASN A 196 -6.15 28.46 35.19
CA ASN A 196 -4.89 28.89 34.57
C ASN A 196 -3.90 27.74 34.39
N GLN A 197 -3.87 26.75 35.28
CA GLN A 197 -3.04 25.57 35.16
C GLN A 197 -3.61 24.62 34.08
N ALA A 198 -4.94 24.45 34.05
CA ALA A 198 -5.60 23.66 33.02
C ALA A 198 -5.33 24.20 31.59
N VAL A 199 -5.42 25.53 31.43
CA VAL A 199 -5.13 26.17 30.12
C VAL A 199 -3.67 26.00 29.73
N ARG A 200 -2.72 26.18 30.63
CA ARG A 200 -1.28 25.93 30.32
C ARG A 200 -1.03 24.47 29.95
N MET A 201 -1.64 23.55 30.66
CA MET A 201 -1.50 22.11 30.35
C MET A 201 -2.06 21.74 28.98
N LEU A 202 -3.22 22.28 28.58
CA LEU A 202 -3.82 22.11 27.28
C LEU A 202 -2.95 22.73 26.16
N ALA A 203 -2.41 23.92 26.40
CA ALA A 203 -1.48 24.56 25.43
C ALA A 203 -0.20 23.74 25.23
N GLY A 204 0.38 23.22 26.33
CA GLY A 204 1.53 22.31 26.26
C GLY A 204 1.22 21.04 25.50
N LEU A 205 0.08 20.40 25.79
CA LEU A 205 -0.38 19.19 25.07
C LEU A 205 -0.57 19.46 23.59
N SER A 206 -1.20 20.58 23.22
CA SER A 206 -1.38 20.96 21.81
C SER A 206 -0.03 21.15 21.09
N GLY A 207 0.97 21.73 21.79
CA GLY A 207 2.32 21.88 21.25
C GLY A 207 3.03 20.55 20.99
N ILE A 208 2.91 19.60 21.93
CA ILE A 208 3.45 18.24 21.77
C ILE A 208 2.76 17.52 20.62
N LEU A 209 1.43 17.54 20.55
CA LEU A 209 0.65 16.91 19.50
C LEU A 209 1.04 17.47 18.11
N ARG A 210 1.17 18.78 17.98
CA ARG A 210 1.56 19.41 16.70
C ARG A 210 2.95 18.94 16.27
N TYR A 211 3.91 18.85 17.18
CA TYR A 211 5.26 18.40 16.88
C TYR A 211 5.31 16.94 16.43
N VAL A 212 4.56 16.06 17.11
CA VAL A 212 4.52 14.62 16.79
C VAL A 212 3.72 14.32 15.51
N LEU A 213 2.71 15.17 15.18
CA LEU A 213 1.86 15.02 14.02
C LEU A 213 2.43 15.69 12.75
N ASP A 214 3.63 16.26 12.81
CA ASP A 214 4.29 16.80 11.62
C ASP A 214 4.46 15.70 10.58
N GLU A 215 4.02 15.96 9.35
CA GLU A 215 4.03 14.97 8.27
C GLU A 215 5.43 14.60 7.77
N SER A 216 6.42 15.44 8.04
CA SER A 216 7.79 15.26 7.56
C SER A 216 8.83 15.71 8.58
N PRO A 217 8.90 15.09 9.77
CA PRO A 217 9.90 15.45 10.76
C PRO A 217 11.29 15.14 10.22
N PRO A 218 12.27 16.03 10.41
CA PRO A 218 13.65 15.74 10.03
C PRO A 218 14.18 14.52 10.80
N ALA A 219 15.08 13.76 10.17
CA ALA A 219 15.67 12.58 10.81
C ALA A 219 16.54 12.96 12.01
N GLU A 220 17.23 14.10 11.94
CA GLU A 220 18.06 14.67 12.99
C GLU A 220 17.63 16.11 13.25
N VAL A 221 17.71 16.54 14.51
CA VAL A 221 17.40 17.87 15.02
C VAL A 221 18.53 18.33 15.93
N THR A 222 18.57 19.62 16.32
CA THR A 222 19.53 20.08 17.31
C THR A 222 19.15 19.56 18.71
N LEU A 223 20.16 19.33 19.56
CA LEU A 223 19.93 18.94 20.96
C LEU A 223 19.06 19.98 21.70
N GLN A 224 19.19 21.25 21.36
CA GLN A 224 18.32 22.29 21.89
C GLN A 224 16.84 22.00 21.63
N GLN A 225 16.49 21.60 20.39
CA GLN A 225 15.10 21.27 20.03
C GLN A 225 14.57 20.05 20.79
N GLU A 226 15.43 19.04 20.99
CA GLU A 226 15.10 17.85 21.80
C GLU A 226 14.86 18.22 23.27
N LEU A 227 15.72 19.05 23.85
CA LEU A 227 15.57 19.54 25.22
C LEU A 227 14.31 20.40 25.39
N ASP A 228 14.03 21.29 24.43
CA ASP A 228 12.81 22.09 24.43
C ASP A 228 11.54 21.22 24.39
N PHE A 229 11.57 20.16 23.61
CA PHE A 229 10.47 19.17 23.57
C PHE A 229 10.36 18.41 24.89
N ALA A 230 11.47 17.90 25.42
CA ALA A 230 11.53 17.21 26.71
C ALA A 230 11.03 18.09 27.86
N GLN A 231 11.39 19.38 27.88
CA GLN A 231 10.91 20.35 28.88
C GLN A 231 9.39 20.51 28.84
N ARG A 232 8.80 20.65 27.66
CA ARG A 232 7.32 20.75 27.51
C ARG A 232 6.63 19.48 27.99
N TYR A 233 7.16 18.31 27.68
CA TYR A 233 6.64 17.03 28.15
C TYR A 233 6.74 16.93 29.67
N LEU A 234 7.90 17.26 30.26
CA LEU A 234 8.17 17.23 31.67
C LEU A 234 7.30 18.24 32.46
N ALA A 235 7.02 19.42 31.94
CA ALA A 235 6.13 20.40 32.56
C ALA A 235 4.69 19.86 32.73
N ILE A 236 4.22 19.05 31.75
CA ILE A 236 2.91 18.37 31.86
C ILE A 236 2.97 17.31 32.98
N GLU A 237 4.03 16.47 32.99
CA GLU A 237 4.18 15.43 34.02
C GLU A 237 4.39 16.02 35.43
N GLN A 238 5.10 17.14 35.59
CA GLN A 238 5.21 17.86 36.85
C GLN A 238 3.85 18.39 37.35
N THR A 239 2.99 18.88 36.45
CA THR A 239 1.63 19.27 36.80
C THR A 239 0.79 18.08 37.30
N ARG A 240 1.05 16.89 36.74
CA ARG A 240 0.40 15.63 37.13
C ARG A 240 0.93 15.06 38.44
N PHE A 241 2.23 15.25 38.70
CA PHE A 241 2.91 14.76 39.89
C PHE A 241 3.47 15.96 40.73
N PRO A 242 2.60 16.86 41.25
CA PRO A 242 3.05 17.98 42.01
C PRO A 242 3.84 17.48 43.22
N ASP A 243 4.95 18.14 43.53
CA ASP A 243 5.86 17.83 44.65
C ASP A 243 6.57 16.44 44.56
N ARG A 244 6.30 15.66 43.52
CA ARG A 244 6.85 14.31 43.36
C ARG A 244 7.84 14.17 42.19
N LEU A 245 7.92 15.13 41.29
CA LEU A 245 8.86 15.12 40.15
C LEU A 245 9.73 16.38 40.17
N GLN A 246 10.98 16.21 40.56
CA GLN A 246 12.00 17.25 40.44
C GLN A 246 12.82 16.98 39.16
N VAL A 247 13.01 18.00 38.31
CA VAL A 247 13.71 17.90 37.04
C VAL A 247 14.88 18.86 37.02
N THR A 248 16.05 18.33 36.65
CA THR A 248 17.28 19.10 36.41
C THR A 248 17.77 18.83 34.98
N ILE A 249 18.15 19.89 34.26
CA ILE A 249 18.72 19.77 32.92
C ILE A 249 20.08 20.48 32.89
N GLU A 250 21.12 19.72 32.59
CA GLU A 250 22.51 20.16 32.59
C GLU A 250 23.14 19.90 31.23
N ALA A 251 23.19 20.90 30.38
CA ALA A 251 23.84 20.80 29.07
C ALA A 251 25.14 21.59 29.05
N GLN A 252 26.25 20.94 28.72
CA GLN A 252 27.53 21.60 28.59
C GLN A 252 27.52 22.62 27.44
N ALA A 253 28.20 23.75 27.62
CA ALA A 253 28.31 24.75 26.56
C ALA A 253 28.82 24.13 25.24
N GLY A 254 28.15 24.44 24.13
CA GLY A 254 28.49 23.93 22.81
C GLY A 254 27.82 22.56 22.46
N THR A 255 27.11 21.90 23.39
CA THR A 255 26.36 20.66 23.05
C THR A 255 25.00 20.95 22.44
N LEU A 256 24.40 22.11 22.72
CA LEU A 256 23.05 22.47 22.28
C LEU A 256 22.86 22.48 20.76
N GLU A 257 23.92 22.76 20.02
CA GLU A 257 23.94 22.80 18.57
C GLU A 257 24.24 21.42 17.94
N ALA A 258 24.50 20.40 18.76
CA ALA A 258 24.78 19.06 18.25
C ALA A 258 23.53 18.48 17.57
N MET A 259 23.74 17.84 16.42
CA MET A 259 22.69 17.10 15.71
C MET A 259 22.47 15.74 16.38
N VAL A 260 21.23 15.46 16.72
CA VAL A 260 20.79 14.23 17.38
C VAL A 260 19.54 13.67 16.67
N PRO A 261 19.27 12.37 16.75
CA PRO A 261 18.04 11.79 16.18
C PRO A 261 16.81 12.44 16.81
N ASN A 262 15.87 12.84 15.96
CA ASN A 262 14.60 13.44 16.43
C ASN A 262 13.87 12.52 17.42
N LEU A 263 13.35 13.05 18.52
CA LEU A 263 12.68 12.33 19.62
C LEU A 263 13.58 11.25 20.27
N ILE A 264 14.88 11.53 20.41
CA ILE A 264 15.83 10.61 21.07
C ILE A 264 15.63 10.61 22.60
N LEU A 265 15.39 11.78 23.21
CA LEU A 265 15.23 11.92 24.64
C LEU A 265 13.87 11.43 25.14
N GLN A 266 12.82 11.51 24.33
CA GLN A 266 11.46 11.17 24.75
C GLN A 266 11.33 9.75 25.33
N PRO A 267 11.77 8.65 24.64
CA PRO A 267 11.65 7.29 25.19
C PRO A 267 12.43 7.10 26.48
N LEU A 268 13.55 7.81 26.65
CA LEU A 268 14.39 7.73 27.85
C LEU A 268 13.69 8.42 29.04
N VAL A 269 13.16 9.61 28.81
CA VAL A 269 12.40 10.38 29.80
C VAL A 269 11.11 9.66 30.20
N GLU A 270 10.36 9.12 29.23
CA GLU A 270 9.18 8.31 29.52
C GLU A 270 9.51 7.07 30.37
N ASN A 271 10.64 6.40 30.07
CA ASN A 271 11.09 5.27 30.83
C ASN A 271 11.43 5.65 32.28
N ALA A 272 12.18 6.73 32.47
CA ALA A 272 12.56 7.23 33.78
C ALA A 272 11.33 7.62 34.64
N ILE A 273 10.36 8.31 34.05
CA ILE A 273 9.12 8.68 34.77
C ILE A 273 8.31 7.42 35.13
N ARG A 274 8.10 6.52 34.16
CA ARG A 274 7.25 5.33 34.33
C ARG A 274 7.82 4.33 35.33
N HIS A 275 9.12 4.14 35.35
CA HIS A 275 9.79 3.10 36.13
C HIS A 275 10.48 3.64 37.36
N GLY A 276 11.05 4.85 37.28
CA GLY A 276 11.70 5.52 38.41
C GLY A 276 10.70 6.19 39.37
N ILE A 277 9.82 7.03 38.81
CA ILE A 277 9.06 8.00 39.63
C ILE A 277 7.62 7.56 39.90
N ALA A 278 6.88 7.12 38.88
CA ALA A 278 5.45 6.83 38.98
C ALA A 278 5.13 5.70 40.00
N ARG A 279 6.06 4.79 40.25
CA ARG A 279 5.90 3.62 41.14
C ARG A 279 6.19 3.93 42.63
N ARG A 280 6.72 5.11 42.95
CA ARG A 280 7.10 5.49 44.32
C ARG A 280 6.14 6.51 44.90
N ALA A 281 5.90 6.45 46.21
CA ALA A 281 5.15 7.47 46.92
C ALA A 281 6.00 8.72 47.26
N ALA A 282 7.34 8.56 47.35
CA ALA A 282 8.28 9.64 47.62
C ALA A 282 8.54 10.50 46.37
N ALA A 283 9.04 11.72 46.58
CA ALA A 283 9.56 12.56 45.51
C ALA A 283 10.71 11.87 44.79
N GLY A 284 10.75 11.97 43.47
CA GLY A 284 11.80 11.43 42.63
C GLY A 284 12.49 12.54 41.83
N GLN A 285 13.76 12.32 41.58
CA GLN A 285 14.61 13.24 40.80
C GLN A 285 14.90 12.65 39.42
N LEU A 286 14.71 13.48 38.39
CA LEU A 286 15.11 13.18 37.01
C LEU A 286 16.14 14.21 36.57
N THR A 287 17.30 13.74 36.14
CA THR A 287 18.35 14.60 35.61
C THR A 287 18.64 14.23 34.15
N ILE A 288 18.63 15.23 33.28
CA ILE A 288 19.06 15.09 31.90
C ILE A 288 20.38 15.82 31.77
N SER A 289 21.45 15.14 31.37
CA SER A 289 22.73 15.76 31.14
C SER A 289 23.25 15.52 29.73
N ALA A 290 24.00 16.48 29.19
CA ALA A 290 24.61 16.40 27.89
C ALA A 290 26.07 16.89 27.97
N VAL A 291 27.01 16.03 27.61
CA VAL A 291 28.45 16.30 27.69
C VAL A 291 29.12 15.94 26.38
N ARG A 292 30.06 16.77 25.94
CA ARG A 292 30.93 16.44 24.79
C ARG A 292 32.22 15.82 25.26
N LEU A 293 32.52 14.62 24.81
CA LEU A 293 33.73 13.86 25.09
C LEU A 293 34.55 13.70 23.80
N GLY A 294 35.37 14.75 23.46
CA GLY A 294 36.10 14.77 22.20
C GLY A 294 35.17 14.83 20.98
N ASP A 295 35.14 13.78 20.17
CA ASP A 295 34.30 13.66 18.98
C ASP A 295 32.98 12.92 19.27
N LEU A 296 32.67 12.63 20.53
CA LEU A 296 31.42 12.00 20.96
C LEU A 296 30.56 12.97 21.75
N LEU A 297 29.25 12.79 21.63
CA LEU A 297 28.22 13.38 22.47
C LEU A 297 27.66 12.28 23.36
N GLU A 298 27.66 12.51 24.65
CA GLU A 298 27.03 11.65 25.66
C GLU A 298 25.80 12.35 26.22
N LEU A 299 24.66 11.67 26.18
CA LEU A 299 23.37 12.12 26.70
C LEU A 299 22.93 11.15 27.77
N ASP A 300 22.78 11.60 29.01
CA ASP A 300 22.30 10.79 30.12
C ASP A 300 20.92 11.27 30.58
N VAL A 301 20.01 10.31 30.78
CA VAL A 301 18.76 10.51 31.49
C VAL A 301 18.79 9.64 32.74
N ARG A 302 18.94 10.28 33.89
CA ARG A 302 19.06 9.63 35.20
C ARG A 302 17.80 9.79 36.02
N ASP A 303 17.31 8.71 36.58
CA ASP A 303 16.30 8.71 37.65
C ASP A 303 16.87 8.13 38.94
N ASP A 304 16.26 8.47 40.07
CA ASP A 304 16.58 7.97 41.41
C ASP A 304 15.70 6.78 41.82
N GLY A 305 15.12 6.06 40.84
CA GLY A 305 14.22 4.92 41.04
C GLY A 305 14.87 3.70 41.65
N PRO A 306 14.18 2.53 41.62
CA PRO A 306 14.69 1.30 42.24
C PRO A 306 15.84 0.66 41.46
N GLY A 307 16.19 1.15 40.24
CA GLY A 307 17.21 0.56 39.39
C GLY A 307 16.73 -0.70 38.66
N VAL A 308 17.58 -1.20 37.74
CA VAL A 308 17.32 -2.41 36.93
C VAL A 308 18.18 -3.62 37.33
N GLY A 309 18.74 -3.64 38.55
CA GLY A 309 19.39 -4.83 39.11
C GLY A 309 20.92 -4.97 38.91
N GLY A 310 21.66 -3.85 38.98
CA GLY A 310 23.11 -3.91 39.31
C GLY A 310 24.08 -4.24 38.17
N SER A 311 23.71 -4.11 36.91
CA SER A 311 24.59 -4.34 35.76
C SER A 311 24.46 -3.22 34.72
N VAL A 312 25.54 -3.02 33.94
CA VAL A 312 25.48 -2.23 32.70
C VAL A 312 24.92 -3.15 31.61
N GLU A 313 23.78 -2.81 31.04
CA GLU A 313 23.14 -3.55 29.97
C GLU A 313 23.12 -2.70 28.69
N THR A 314 23.83 -3.16 27.65
CA THR A 314 23.74 -2.51 26.32
C THR A 314 22.43 -2.95 25.65
N VAL A 315 21.60 -2.00 25.30
CA VAL A 315 20.35 -2.25 24.59
C VAL A 315 20.66 -2.44 23.11
N THR A 316 20.49 -3.68 22.63
CA THR A 316 20.67 -4.01 21.22
C THR A 316 19.32 -4.21 20.52
N PRO A 317 19.26 -4.08 19.19
CA PRO A 317 18.05 -4.38 18.41
C PRO A 317 17.47 -5.78 18.64
N SER A 318 18.36 -6.74 18.97
CA SER A 318 18.04 -8.14 19.23
C SER A 318 17.82 -8.46 20.72
N SER A 319 17.96 -7.48 21.62
CA SER A 319 17.70 -7.69 23.05
C SER A 319 16.28 -8.23 23.25
N GLY A 320 16.18 -9.40 23.91
CA GLY A 320 14.90 -10.05 24.15
C GLY A 320 13.94 -9.14 24.93
N VAL A 321 12.65 -9.23 24.61
CA VAL A 321 11.59 -8.53 25.34
C VAL A 321 11.60 -9.04 26.78
N THR A 322 12.13 -8.25 27.71
CA THR A 322 11.92 -8.51 29.16
C THR A 322 10.41 -8.39 29.39
N SER A 323 9.88 -9.38 30.11
CA SER A 323 8.46 -9.59 30.39
C SER A 323 7.75 -8.31 30.81
N GLY A 324 6.81 -7.81 30.01
CA GLY A 324 5.94 -6.70 30.38
C GLY A 324 5.84 -5.51 29.43
N GLY A 325 6.24 -5.58 28.17
CA GLY A 325 6.09 -4.49 27.20
C GLY A 325 7.06 -3.32 27.39
N GLN A 326 8.07 -3.47 28.22
CA GLN A 326 8.99 -2.43 28.73
C GLN A 326 10.11 -2.06 27.76
N GLY A 327 10.37 -2.85 26.72
CA GLY A 327 11.54 -2.71 25.84
C GLY A 327 11.29 -2.03 24.49
N ILE A 328 10.07 -1.78 24.10
CA ILE A 328 9.76 -1.35 22.71
C ILE A 328 10.34 0.04 22.42
N GLY A 329 10.17 1.00 23.32
CA GLY A 329 10.68 2.37 23.12
C GLY A 329 12.20 2.43 23.05
N LEU A 330 12.88 1.83 24.04
CA LEU A 330 14.34 1.79 24.10
C LEU A 330 14.96 0.98 22.94
N ARG A 331 14.34 -0.14 22.58
CA ARG A 331 14.75 -0.94 21.42
C ARG A 331 14.61 -0.16 20.10
N ASN A 332 13.52 0.57 19.93
CA ASN A 332 13.34 1.44 18.75
C ASN A 332 14.41 2.54 18.71
N THR A 333 14.78 3.08 19.87
CA THR A 333 15.88 4.04 20.02
C THR A 333 17.21 3.40 19.62
N ALA A 334 17.55 2.20 20.12
CA ALA A 334 18.75 1.47 19.75
C ALA A 334 18.78 1.13 18.24
N ASN A 335 17.69 0.63 17.68
CA ASN A 335 17.58 0.39 16.22
C ASN A 335 17.87 1.66 15.41
N ARG A 336 17.35 2.79 15.84
CA ARG A 336 17.53 4.07 15.16
C ARG A 336 18.95 4.58 15.24
N LEU A 337 19.60 4.44 16.39
CA LEU A 337 21.02 4.75 16.56
C LEU A 337 21.88 3.90 15.65
N GLU A 338 21.62 2.60 15.57
CA GLU A 338 22.34 1.69 14.68
C GLU A 338 22.15 2.05 13.20
N GLN A 339 20.93 2.42 12.79
CA GLN A 339 20.63 2.83 11.40
C GLN A 339 21.33 4.13 11.01
N LEU A 340 21.44 5.12 11.92
CA LEU A 340 22.02 6.44 11.62
C LEU A 340 23.54 6.49 11.81
N TYR A 341 24.06 5.75 12.79
CA TYR A 341 25.48 5.87 13.20
C TYR A 341 26.23 4.53 13.19
N GLY A 342 25.57 3.43 12.85
CA GLY A 342 26.18 2.10 12.94
C GLY A 342 26.64 1.76 14.36
N SER A 343 27.83 1.20 14.49
CA SER A 343 28.44 0.87 15.79
C SER A 343 28.90 2.08 16.63
N ALA A 344 28.88 3.28 16.06
CA ALA A 344 29.26 4.50 16.77
C ALA A 344 28.11 5.11 17.59
N GLY A 345 26.86 4.61 17.40
CA GLY A 345 25.71 4.99 18.19
C GLY A 345 25.33 3.87 19.16
N THR A 346 25.35 4.13 20.49
CA THR A 346 25.03 3.13 21.51
C THR A 346 23.99 3.64 22.49
N LEU A 347 23.21 2.72 23.05
CA LEU A 347 22.28 2.97 24.18
C LEU A 347 22.59 1.96 25.29
N GLU A 348 22.88 2.46 26.46
CA GLU A 348 23.19 1.66 27.65
C GLU A 348 22.27 2.00 28.82
N LEU A 349 21.86 0.98 29.58
CA LEU A 349 21.19 1.14 30.85
C LEU A 349 22.16 0.78 31.96
N ILE A 350 22.42 1.75 32.83
CA ILE A 350 23.39 1.62 33.92
C ILE A 350 22.63 1.75 35.22
N SER A 351 22.84 0.80 36.16
CA SER A 351 22.33 0.88 37.51
C SER A 351 23.45 1.21 38.49
N PRO A 352 23.57 2.47 38.95
CA PRO A 352 24.56 2.87 39.91
C PRO A 352 24.38 2.15 41.27
N PRO A 353 25.49 1.91 42.03
CA PRO A 353 25.41 1.28 43.38
C PRO A 353 24.50 2.05 44.37
N GLU A 354 24.41 3.34 44.23
CA GLU A 354 23.57 4.23 45.04
C GLU A 354 22.08 4.15 44.70
N GLY A 355 21.69 3.37 43.67
CA GLY A 355 20.34 3.21 43.18
C GLY A 355 20.02 4.10 41.98
N GLY A 356 18.84 3.92 41.43
CA GLY A 356 18.41 4.62 40.24
C GLY A 356 18.80 3.93 38.92
N THR A 357 18.46 4.55 37.79
CA THR A 357 18.84 4.12 36.45
C THR A 357 19.42 5.29 35.67
N ILE A 358 20.47 5.06 34.92
CA ILE A 358 20.99 6.00 33.91
C ILE A 358 20.77 5.34 32.53
N ALA A 359 19.99 5.98 31.70
CA ALA A 359 19.91 5.65 30.27
C ALA A 359 20.89 6.55 29.52
N ARG A 360 21.98 5.96 29.06
CA ARG A 360 23.08 6.67 28.38
C ARG A 360 23.03 6.42 26.89
N VAL A 361 22.96 7.50 26.11
CA VAL A 361 23.13 7.49 24.66
C VAL A 361 24.47 8.10 24.33
N THR A 362 25.28 7.37 23.57
CA THR A 362 26.55 7.88 23.01
C THR A 362 26.44 7.90 21.49
N LEU A 363 26.82 9.03 20.89
CA LEU A 363 26.79 9.20 19.43
C LEU A 363 27.90 10.16 18.96
N PRO A 364 28.28 10.14 17.66
CA PRO A 364 29.27 11.08 17.13
C PRO A 364 28.78 12.52 17.25
N TYR A 365 29.63 13.41 17.77
CA TYR A 365 29.32 14.81 17.82
C TYR A 365 29.36 15.42 16.42
N ARG A 366 28.24 15.96 15.96
CA ARG A 366 28.11 16.69 14.68
C ARG A 366 27.48 18.05 14.97
N PRO A 367 28.19 19.16 14.76
CA PRO A 367 27.59 20.49 14.93
C PRO A 367 26.54 20.72 13.83
N GLY A 368 25.37 21.21 14.24
CA GLY A 368 24.36 21.68 13.28
C GLY A 368 24.85 22.89 12.53
N VAL A 369 24.59 22.94 11.25
CA VAL A 369 24.81 24.17 10.46
C VAL A 369 23.72 25.14 10.90
N VAL A 370 24.08 26.12 11.77
CA VAL A 370 23.17 27.22 12.05
C VAL A 370 22.96 27.97 10.74
N SER A 371 21.81 27.79 10.12
CA SER A 371 21.39 28.59 8.97
C SER A 371 21.27 30.04 9.46
N SER A 372 22.29 30.84 9.20
CA SER A 372 22.40 32.25 9.53
C SER A 372 21.40 33.10 8.73
N THR A 373 20.11 32.79 8.82
CA THR A 373 19.05 33.59 8.20
C THR A 373 18.51 34.68 9.16
N ALA A 374 19.00 34.73 10.40
CA ALA A 374 18.59 35.76 11.38
C ALA A 374 19.51 37.02 11.44
N ALA A 375 20.67 36.99 10.76
CA ALA A 375 21.62 38.13 10.82
C ALA A 375 21.41 39.19 9.73
N VAL A 376 20.57 38.95 8.72
CA VAL A 376 20.34 39.91 7.61
C VAL A 376 19.19 40.89 7.87
N ALA A 377 18.39 40.66 8.90
CA ALA A 377 17.24 41.53 9.24
C ALA A 377 17.58 42.70 10.18
N ALA A 378 18.84 42.79 10.67
CA ALA A 378 19.29 43.87 11.59
C ALA A 378 20.13 44.97 10.96
N GLU A 379 20.44 44.91 9.64
CA GLU A 379 21.24 45.94 8.94
C GLU A 379 20.43 46.76 7.91
N VAL A 380 19.14 46.61 7.82
CA VAL A 380 18.27 47.47 7.00
C VAL A 380 17.08 47.93 7.82
N GLY A 381 17.31 48.86 8.70
CA GLY A 381 16.31 49.55 9.49
C GLY A 381 16.83 50.87 9.97
#